data_eee6ff734984693bc8f066384289e776
#
_entry.id   eee6ff734984693bc8f066384289e776
#
_cell.length_a   1.000
_cell.length_b   1.000
_cell.length_c   1.000
_cell.angle_alpha   90.00
_cell.angle_beta   90.00
_cell.angle_gamma   90.00
#
_symmetry.space_group_name_H-M   'P 1'
#
loop_
_entity.id
_entity.type
_entity.pdbx_description
1 polymer ?
#
loop_
_entity_poly.entity_id
_entity_poly.type
_entity_poly.pdbx_seq_one_letter_code
_entity_poly.pdbx_strand_id
1 'polypeptide(L)'
;CAGVIGIARDLHASGFGKFKLSKTKDIPIRFQADIKVKNLLKNSDCPEFFLRKINNVKNSNSPNWLIKRFNSCDMKLISSLVDITNFYCIDSCRPLHVFDFDKITGNIVIRHSKSGEKFLGLDGEEYILDDGMIVICDDTGIISLAGILGGMSTSCDHNTKNILVESAYFKPESIASTGRKLNIVSEARYRFERGIDPLSTLKGLDLATNMITEICGGEVGSTISDG
;
A
#
# COMPACT_ATOMS: atom_id res chain seq x y z
N CYS A 1 18.02 6.05 -4.15
CA CYS A 1 16.94 6.15 -5.13
C CYS A 1 16.36 4.77 -5.46
N ALA A 2 15.27 4.40 -4.81
CA ALA A 2 14.60 3.12 -5.09
C ALA A 2 13.34 3.31 -5.97
N GLY A 3 13.21 4.43 -6.68
CA GLY A 3 12.11 4.76 -7.57
C GLY A 3 12.52 5.67 -8.72
N VAL A 4 11.73 5.67 -9.79
CA VAL A 4 11.97 6.46 -11.02
C VAL A 4 12.05 7.96 -10.73
N ILE A 5 11.18 8.46 -9.88
CA ILE A 5 11.15 9.87 -9.45
C ILE A 5 12.47 10.30 -8.76
N GLY A 6 13.06 9.41 -7.96
CA GLY A 6 14.35 9.66 -7.32
C GLY A 6 15.49 9.79 -8.33
N ILE A 7 15.52 8.89 -9.32
CA ILE A 7 16.50 8.94 -10.42
C ILE A 7 16.32 10.23 -11.23
N ALA A 8 15.09 10.60 -11.56
CA ALA A 8 14.78 11.83 -12.29
C ALA A 8 15.24 13.10 -11.52
N ARG A 9 15.10 13.11 -10.20
CA ARG A 9 15.59 14.18 -9.32
C ARG A 9 17.12 14.27 -9.36
N ASP A 10 17.83 13.15 -9.29
CA ASP A 10 19.28 13.12 -9.30
C ASP A 10 19.84 13.52 -10.67
N LEU A 11 19.19 13.13 -11.77
CA LEU A 11 19.54 13.60 -13.11
C LEU A 11 19.32 15.12 -13.25
N HIS A 12 18.25 15.65 -12.67
CA HIS A 12 18.02 17.10 -12.64
C HIS A 12 19.13 17.83 -11.87
N ALA A 13 19.49 17.34 -10.69
CA ALA A 13 20.56 17.91 -9.89
C ALA A 13 21.93 17.89 -10.60
N SER A 14 22.14 16.91 -11.46
CA SER A 14 23.33 16.78 -12.31
C SER A 14 23.25 17.57 -13.63
N GLY A 15 22.22 18.37 -13.87
CA GLY A 15 22.07 19.20 -15.06
C GLY A 15 21.49 18.52 -16.30
N PHE A 16 21.05 17.26 -16.21
CA PHE A 16 20.54 16.46 -17.34
C PHE A 16 19.04 16.71 -17.66
N GLY A 17 18.46 17.82 -17.22
CA GLY A 17 17.08 18.16 -17.56
C GLY A 17 16.32 18.88 -16.46
N LYS A 18 15.01 19.09 -16.65
CA LYS A 18 14.14 19.72 -15.68
C LYS A 18 13.27 18.69 -14.97
N PHE A 19 13.36 18.62 -13.66
CA PHE A 19 12.50 17.78 -12.84
C PHE A 19 11.07 18.34 -12.81
N LYS A 20 10.09 17.47 -13.09
CA LYS A 20 8.66 17.81 -13.02
C LYS A 20 7.98 16.83 -12.06
N LEU A 21 7.42 17.36 -10.99
CA LEU A 21 6.58 16.56 -10.08
C LEU A 21 5.16 16.45 -10.62
N SER A 22 4.59 15.28 -10.52
CA SER A 22 3.16 15.07 -10.71
C SER A 22 2.38 15.86 -9.64
N LYS A 23 1.37 16.60 -10.08
CA LYS A 23 0.45 17.29 -9.17
C LYS A 23 -0.71 16.37 -8.84
N THR A 24 -1.13 16.33 -7.60
CA THR A 24 -2.42 15.75 -7.22
C THR A 24 -3.55 16.63 -7.74
N LYS A 25 -4.59 16.00 -8.28
CA LYS A 25 -5.85 16.68 -8.59
C LYS A 25 -6.70 16.76 -7.31
N ASP A 26 -7.60 17.71 -7.24
CA ASP A 26 -8.59 17.74 -6.16
C ASP A 26 -9.40 16.46 -6.14
N ILE A 27 -9.57 15.91 -4.94
CA ILE A 27 -10.31 14.65 -4.71
C ILE A 27 -11.67 15.02 -4.09
N PRO A 28 -12.77 14.92 -4.85
CA PRO A 28 -14.08 15.20 -4.29
C PRO A 28 -14.52 14.08 -3.34
N ILE A 29 -14.55 14.39 -2.06
CA ILE A 29 -15.05 13.48 -1.03
C ILE A 29 -16.56 13.36 -1.12
N ARG A 30 -17.09 12.15 -1.27
CA ARG A 30 -18.51 11.86 -1.48
C ARG A 30 -19.22 11.35 -0.23
N PHE A 31 -18.47 10.74 0.72
CA PHE A 31 -19.03 10.20 1.96
C PHE A 31 -17.99 10.19 3.09
N GLN A 32 -18.48 10.07 4.31
CA GLN A 32 -17.64 9.77 5.46
C GLN A 32 -17.44 8.26 5.54
N ALA A 33 -16.20 7.83 5.71
CA ALA A 33 -15.91 6.41 5.82
C ALA A 33 -16.43 5.84 7.16
N ASP A 34 -17.01 4.67 7.09
CA ASP A 34 -17.68 3.97 8.19
C ASP A 34 -16.78 2.96 8.92
N ILE A 35 -15.49 2.98 8.65
CA ILE A 35 -14.48 2.14 9.31
C ILE A 35 -13.55 3.01 10.16
N LYS A 36 -13.13 2.46 11.31
CA LYS A 36 -12.16 3.11 12.20
C LYS A 36 -10.83 2.41 12.12
N VAL A 37 -9.77 3.16 12.38
CA VAL A 37 -8.43 2.64 12.55
C VAL A 37 -7.93 2.92 13.95
N LYS A 38 -7.25 1.96 14.58
CA LYS A 38 -6.55 2.11 15.84
C LYS A 38 -5.09 1.71 15.66
N ASN A 39 -4.22 2.70 15.70
CA ASN A 39 -2.78 2.47 15.55
C ASN A 39 -2.10 2.44 16.93
N LEU A 40 -1.80 1.24 17.41
CA LEU A 40 -1.12 1.04 18.69
C LEU A 40 0.40 1.33 18.62
N LEU A 41 0.94 1.58 17.41
CA LEU A 41 2.36 1.75 17.13
C LEU A 41 2.73 3.16 16.63
N LYS A 42 1.80 4.12 16.71
CA LYS A 42 2.00 5.48 16.18
C LYS A 42 3.20 6.24 16.79
N ASN A 43 3.56 5.93 18.03
CA ASN A 43 4.70 6.55 18.72
C ASN A 43 6.00 5.74 18.59
N SER A 44 6.01 4.69 17.77
CA SER A 44 7.15 3.77 17.64
C SER A 44 7.38 3.34 16.20
N ASP A 45 6.76 2.24 15.79
CA ASP A 45 7.09 1.54 14.54
C ASP A 45 6.22 1.92 13.36
N CYS A 46 5.10 2.64 13.59
CA CYS A 46 4.18 3.08 12.53
C CYS A 46 3.65 4.51 12.81
N PRO A 47 4.48 5.55 12.70
CA PRO A 47 4.08 6.93 13.03
C PRO A 47 3.03 7.51 12.06
N GLU A 48 2.98 7.03 10.82
CA GLU A 48 2.05 7.53 9.79
C GLU A 48 1.27 6.34 9.20
N PHE A 49 -0.05 6.39 9.33
CA PHE A 49 -0.95 5.37 8.77
C PHE A 49 -2.25 6.02 8.28
N PHE A 50 -2.47 5.97 6.99
CA PHE A 50 -3.64 6.53 6.34
C PHE A 50 -4.37 5.48 5.53
N LEU A 51 -5.70 5.52 5.61
CA LEU A 51 -6.59 4.71 4.81
C LEU A 51 -7.56 5.59 4.02
N ARG A 52 -8.02 5.09 2.88
CA ARG A 52 -9.10 5.71 2.10
C ARG A 52 -10.00 4.65 1.49
N LYS A 53 -11.28 4.72 1.85
CA LYS A 53 -12.31 3.88 1.26
C LYS A 53 -12.74 4.46 -0.08
N ILE A 54 -12.86 3.61 -1.11
CA ILE A 54 -13.43 3.98 -2.41
C ILE A 54 -14.48 2.92 -2.76
N ASN A 55 -15.70 3.37 -2.98
CA ASN A 55 -16.83 2.51 -3.32
C ASN A 55 -17.04 2.45 -4.84
N ASN A 56 -17.69 1.38 -5.31
CA ASN A 56 -18.14 1.22 -6.69
C ASN A 56 -17.01 1.31 -7.73
N VAL A 57 -15.82 0.79 -7.42
CA VAL A 57 -14.73 0.66 -8.39
C VAL A 57 -15.00 -0.50 -9.35
N LYS A 58 -14.44 -0.41 -10.55
CA LYS A 58 -14.42 -1.51 -11.53
C LYS A 58 -12.99 -2.01 -11.68
N ASN A 59 -12.67 -3.11 -11.00
CA ASN A 59 -11.36 -3.75 -11.11
C ASN A 59 -11.30 -4.57 -12.42
N SER A 60 -10.52 -4.12 -13.37
CA SER A 60 -10.39 -4.72 -14.69
C SER A 60 -8.91 -4.84 -15.10
N ASN A 61 -8.64 -5.12 -16.35
CA ASN A 61 -7.28 -5.08 -16.88
C ASN A 61 -6.75 -3.64 -16.90
N SER A 62 -5.47 -3.48 -16.67
CA SER A 62 -4.79 -2.18 -16.71
C SER A 62 -4.83 -1.55 -18.12
N PRO A 63 -4.82 -0.21 -18.23
CA PRO A 63 -4.78 0.47 -19.52
C PRO A 63 -3.45 0.22 -20.25
N ASN A 64 -3.47 0.33 -21.58
CA ASN A 64 -2.34 0.00 -22.45
C ASN A 64 -1.04 0.72 -22.08
N TRP A 65 -1.11 1.97 -21.62
CA TRP A 65 0.08 2.71 -21.25
C TRP A 65 0.77 2.11 -20.00
N LEU A 66 -0.03 1.62 -19.02
CA LEU A 66 0.48 0.98 -17.81
C LEU A 66 1.05 -0.41 -18.12
N ILE A 67 0.34 -1.18 -18.97
CA ILE A 67 0.81 -2.48 -19.49
C ILE A 67 2.18 -2.32 -20.16
N LYS A 68 2.35 -1.33 -21.04
CA LYS A 68 3.64 -1.07 -21.69
C LYS A 68 4.77 -0.78 -20.71
N ARG A 69 4.50 0.00 -19.66
CA ARG A 69 5.50 0.30 -18.63
C ARG A 69 5.90 -0.93 -17.83
N PHE A 70 4.94 -1.75 -17.44
CA PHE A 70 5.20 -2.99 -16.70
C PHE A 70 6.01 -3.97 -17.54
N ASN A 71 5.65 -4.16 -18.80
CA ASN A 71 6.40 -5.02 -19.72
C ASN A 71 7.85 -4.53 -19.92
N SER A 72 8.07 -3.21 -19.92
CA SER A 72 9.43 -2.65 -20.03
C SER A 72 10.30 -2.88 -18.78
N CYS A 73 9.70 -3.20 -17.65
CA CYS A 73 10.37 -3.48 -16.38
C CYS A 73 10.29 -4.96 -15.98
N ASP A 74 9.83 -5.83 -16.87
CA ASP A 74 9.58 -7.25 -16.61
C ASP A 74 8.70 -7.51 -15.37
N MET A 75 7.71 -6.64 -15.18
CA MET A 75 6.77 -6.72 -14.06
C MET A 75 5.50 -7.47 -14.45
N LYS A 76 5.03 -8.34 -13.56
CA LYS A 76 3.78 -9.08 -13.75
C LYS A 76 2.57 -8.17 -13.61
N LEU A 77 1.64 -8.26 -14.54
CA LEU A 77 0.32 -7.64 -14.48
C LEU A 77 -0.64 -8.55 -13.72
N ILE A 78 -1.49 -7.96 -12.89
CA ILE A 78 -2.48 -8.69 -12.07
C ILE A 78 -3.88 -8.14 -12.32
N SER A 79 -4.14 -6.90 -11.93
CA SER A 79 -5.40 -6.17 -12.14
C SER A 79 -5.16 -4.69 -11.96
N SER A 80 -6.05 -3.84 -12.47
CA SER A 80 -5.87 -2.37 -12.40
C SER A 80 -5.54 -1.88 -10.99
N LEU A 81 -6.24 -2.36 -9.96
CA LEU A 81 -6.02 -1.92 -8.58
C LEU A 81 -4.62 -2.29 -8.07
N VAL A 82 -4.22 -3.54 -8.26
CA VAL A 82 -2.90 -4.02 -7.83
C VAL A 82 -1.78 -3.39 -8.65
N ASP A 83 -1.98 -3.25 -9.96
CA ASP A 83 -0.98 -2.65 -10.85
C ASP A 83 -0.77 -1.16 -10.53
N ILE A 84 -1.82 -0.43 -10.13
CA ILE A 84 -1.68 0.97 -9.68
C ILE A 84 -0.82 1.06 -8.41
N THR A 85 -1.04 0.20 -7.42
CA THR A 85 -0.22 0.20 -6.19
C THR A 85 1.23 -0.17 -6.48
N ASN A 86 1.46 -1.17 -7.34
CA ASN A 86 2.78 -1.56 -7.81
C ASN A 86 3.45 -0.45 -8.64
N PHE A 87 2.68 0.27 -9.47
CA PHE A 87 3.21 1.41 -10.22
C PHE A 87 3.80 2.47 -9.29
N TYR A 88 3.08 2.89 -8.25
CA TYR A 88 3.59 3.90 -7.31
C TYR A 88 4.74 3.37 -6.45
N CYS A 89 4.76 2.08 -6.16
CA CYS A 89 5.88 1.43 -5.50
C CYS A 89 7.18 1.64 -6.28
N ILE A 90 7.16 1.45 -7.60
CA ILE A 90 8.32 1.60 -8.48
C ILE A 90 8.59 3.06 -8.88
N ASP A 91 7.55 3.80 -9.28
CA ASP A 91 7.67 5.16 -9.79
C ASP A 91 8.15 6.13 -8.71
N SER A 92 7.46 6.15 -7.58
CA SER A 92 7.67 7.14 -6.54
C SER A 92 8.29 6.59 -5.25
N CYS A 93 8.74 5.34 -5.24
CA CYS A 93 9.26 4.68 -4.04
C CYS A 93 8.24 4.72 -2.89
N ARG A 94 6.95 4.60 -3.23
CA ARG A 94 5.84 4.64 -2.28
C ARG A 94 5.04 3.34 -2.37
N PRO A 95 5.42 2.30 -1.61
CA PRO A 95 4.58 1.11 -1.50
C PRO A 95 3.22 1.48 -0.91
N LEU A 96 2.18 0.93 -1.50
CA LEU A 96 0.79 1.08 -1.13
C LEU A 96 0.17 -0.31 -1.08
N HIS A 97 -0.91 -0.47 -0.31
CA HIS A 97 -1.70 -1.68 -0.34
C HIS A 97 -3.17 -1.37 -0.63
N VAL A 98 -3.87 -2.33 -1.21
CA VAL A 98 -5.30 -2.25 -1.47
C VAL A 98 -5.97 -3.52 -0.96
N PHE A 99 -6.91 -3.34 -0.03
CA PHE A 99 -7.77 -4.39 0.49
C PHE A 99 -9.12 -4.39 -0.22
N ASP A 100 -9.70 -5.55 -0.42
CA ASP A 100 -11.13 -5.69 -0.72
C ASP A 100 -11.91 -5.37 0.55
N PHE A 101 -12.59 -4.22 0.55
CA PHE A 101 -13.30 -3.73 1.73
C PHE A 101 -14.44 -4.65 2.17
N ASP A 102 -15.09 -5.31 1.22
CA ASP A 102 -16.23 -6.20 1.51
C ASP A 102 -15.78 -7.51 2.21
N LYS A 103 -14.47 -7.79 2.23
CA LYS A 103 -13.85 -8.91 2.94
C LYS A 103 -13.31 -8.53 4.32
N ILE A 104 -13.30 -7.24 4.68
CA ILE A 104 -12.85 -6.76 6.00
C ILE A 104 -14.00 -6.89 7.00
N THR A 105 -13.70 -7.38 8.18
CA THR A 105 -14.65 -7.49 9.28
C THR A 105 -14.31 -6.50 10.39
N GLY A 106 -15.24 -5.59 10.71
CA GLY A 106 -15.08 -4.62 11.81
C GLY A 106 -14.08 -3.50 11.50
N ASN A 107 -13.16 -3.24 12.42
CA ASN A 107 -12.23 -2.12 12.34
C ASN A 107 -10.79 -2.56 12.13
N ILE A 108 -9.94 -1.62 11.71
CA ILE A 108 -8.50 -1.89 11.48
C ILE A 108 -7.71 -1.59 12.74
N VAL A 109 -6.81 -2.51 13.10
CA VAL A 109 -5.86 -2.35 14.21
C VAL A 109 -4.45 -2.62 13.73
N ILE A 110 -3.55 -1.67 13.95
CA ILE A 110 -2.11 -1.83 13.73
C ILE A 110 -1.46 -2.15 15.07
N ARG A 111 -0.80 -3.28 15.17
CA ARG A 111 -0.17 -3.77 16.40
C ARG A 111 1.07 -4.62 16.10
N HIS A 112 1.78 -4.99 17.16
CA HIS A 112 2.74 -6.09 17.07
C HIS A 112 2.03 -7.45 17.07
N SER A 113 2.60 -8.41 16.35
CA SER A 113 2.22 -9.83 16.42
C SER A 113 2.61 -10.44 17.76
N LYS A 114 1.95 -11.53 18.10
CA LYS A 114 2.31 -12.41 19.21
C LYS A 114 2.92 -13.70 18.65
N SER A 115 3.82 -14.31 19.40
CA SER A 115 4.45 -15.56 19.00
C SER A 115 3.39 -16.65 18.77
N GLY A 116 3.54 -17.37 17.64
CA GLY A 116 2.64 -18.44 17.22
C GLY A 116 1.41 -17.98 16.44
N GLU A 117 1.18 -16.69 16.25
CA GLU A 117 0.12 -16.21 15.36
C GLU A 117 0.40 -16.65 13.92
N LYS A 118 -0.66 -17.04 13.20
CA LYS A 118 -0.58 -17.51 11.82
C LYS A 118 -1.05 -16.45 10.85
N PHE A 119 -0.40 -16.38 9.69
CA PHE A 119 -0.71 -15.48 8.61
C PHE A 119 -0.60 -16.20 7.27
N LEU A 120 -1.66 -16.18 6.45
CA LEU A 120 -1.64 -16.70 5.09
C LEU A 120 -1.39 -15.53 4.12
N GLY A 121 -0.21 -15.52 3.49
CA GLY A 121 0.22 -14.47 2.56
C GLY A 121 -0.44 -14.58 1.19
N LEU A 122 -0.38 -13.49 0.42
CA LEU A 122 -0.82 -13.44 -0.99
C LEU A 122 -0.01 -14.37 -1.92
N ASP A 123 1.15 -14.82 -1.49
CA ASP A 123 1.99 -15.83 -2.15
C ASP A 123 1.49 -17.26 -1.95
N GLY A 124 0.47 -17.45 -1.09
CA GLY A 124 -0.13 -18.75 -0.78
C GLY A 124 0.57 -19.50 0.35
N GLU A 125 1.61 -18.92 0.96
CA GLU A 125 2.37 -19.55 2.05
C GLU A 125 1.78 -19.16 3.41
N GLU A 126 1.76 -20.11 4.35
CA GLU A 126 1.40 -19.89 5.75
C GLU A 126 2.65 -19.56 6.57
N TYR A 127 2.65 -18.43 7.23
CA TYR A 127 3.71 -17.96 8.10
C TYR A 127 3.32 -18.06 9.56
N ILE A 128 4.22 -18.57 10.40
CA ILE A 128 4.11 -18.51 11.86
C ILE A 128 4.93 -17.31 12.33
N LEU A 129 4.25 -16.36 12.95
CA LEU A 129 4.86 -15.11 13.37
C LEU A 129 5.46 -15.22 14.77
N ASP A 130 6.50 -14.43 15.00
CA ASP A 130 7.08 -14.22 16.32
C ASP A 130 6.56 -12.91 16.94
N ASP A 131 6.88 -12.67 18.20
CA ASP A 131 6.57 -11.43 18.88
C ASP A 131 7.23 -10.22 18.18
N GLY A 132 6.50 -9.11 18.11
CA GLY A 132 7.05 -7.82 17.72
C GLY A 132 7.09 -7.53 16.23
N MET A 133 6.56 -8.40 15.37
CA MET A 133 6.38 -8.09 13.95
C MET A 133 5.19 -7.16 13.76
N ILE A 134 5.29 -6.18 12.86
CA ILE A 134 4.19 -5.24 12.62
C ILE A 134 3.12 -5.92 11.77
N VAL A 135 1.89 -5.95 12.28
CA VAL A 135 0.74 -6.54 11.58
C VAL A 135 -0.43 -5.57 11.52
N ILE A 136 -1.18 -5.67 10.44
CA ILE A 136 -2.48 -5.01 10.26
C ILE A 136 -3.54 -6.08 10.43
N CYS A 137 -4.49 -5.81 11.32
CA CYS A 137 -5.54 -6.75 11.69
C CYS A 137 -6.92 -6.13 11.47
N ASP A 138 -7.89 -6.99 11.24
CA ASP A 138 -9.31 -6.72 11.44
C ASP A 138 -9.83 -7.53 12.64
N ASP A 139 -11.15 -7.60 12.85
CA ASP A 139 -11.74 -8.33 13.97
C ASP A 139 -11.59 -9.87 13.83
N THR A 140 -11.23 -10.38 12.65
CA THR A 140 -11.01 -11.83 12.40
C THR A 140 -9.58 -12.25 12.62
N GLY A 141 -8.62 -11.31 12.56
CA GLY A 141 -7.21 -11.60 12.75
C GLY A 141 -6.28 -10.78 11.85
N ILE A 142 -5.13 -11.34 11.49
CA ILE A 142 -4.11 -10.66 10.71
C ILE A 142 -4.50 -10.68 9.23
N ILE A 143 -4.63 -9.51 8.63
CA ILE A 143 -4.96 -9.30 7.21
C ILE A 143 -3.76 -8.81 6.38
N SER A 144 -2.67 -8.38 7.03
CA SER A 144 -1.43 -8.00 6.34
C SER A 144 -0.23 -8.04 7.27
N LEU A 145 0.91 -8.51 6.77
CA LEU A 145 2.21 -8.30 7.37
C LEU A 145 2.73 -6.95 6.87
N ALA A 146 2.63 -5.95 7.74
CA ALA A 146 2.77 -4.54 7.40
C ALA A 146 4.05 -4.21 6.63
N GLY A 147 3.93 -3.54 5.50
CA GLY A 147 5.05 -3.15 4.64
C GLY A 147 5.82 -4.30 3.96
N ILE A 148 5.36 -5.53 4.08
CA ILE A 148 6.03 -6.73 3.54
C ILE A 148 5.12 -7.50 2.59
N LEU A 149 3.96 -7.99 3.06
CA LEU A 149 3.10 -8.88 2.30
C LEU A 149 1.64 -8.74 2.73
N GLY A 150 0.74 -8.54 1.79
CA GLY A 150 -0.70 -8.58 2.04
C GLY A 150 -1.21 -9.99 2.33
N GLY A 151 -2.36 -10.09 2.99
CA GLY A 151 -3.01 -11.36 3.29
C GLY A 151 -3.98 -11.82 2.22
N MET A 152 -4.13 -13.12 2.09
CA MET A 152 -5.05 -13.76 1.14
C MET A 152 -6.51 -13.42 1.44
N SER A 153 -6.88 -13.31 2.72
CA SER A 153 -8.27 -13.12 3.19
C SER A 153 -8.93 -11.86 2.64
N THR A 154 -8.16 -10.78 2.45
CA THR A 154 -8.65 -9.47 1.99
C THR A 154 -8.14 -9.08 0.62
N SER A 155 -7.66 -10.06 -0.17
CA SER A 155 -7.15 -9.85 -1.52
C SER A 155 -8.22 -9.34 -2.48
N CYS A 156 -7.86 -8.38 -3.34
CA CYS A 156 -8.71 -7.91 -4.43
C CYS A 156 -8.74 -8.91 -5.58
N ASP A 157 -9.90 -9.06 -6.19
CA ASP A 157 -10.12 -9.82 -7.41
C ASP A 157 -10.97 -9.00 -8.43
N HIS A 158 -11.33 -9.60 -9.56
CA HIS A 158 -12.10 -8.91 -10.60
C HIS A 158 -13.54 -8.56 -10.18
N ASN A 159 -14.05 -9.14 -9.10
CA ASN A 159 -15.38 -8.86 -8.55
C ASN A 159 -15.36 -7.79 -7.46
N THR A 160 -14.18 -7.37 -7.01
CA THR A 160 -14.01 -6.35 -5.99
C THR A 160 -14.63 -5.02 -6.43
N LYS A 161 -15.54 -4.48 -5.61
CA LYS A 161 -16.27 -3.24 -5.86
C LYS A 161 -15.97 -2.14 -4.88
N ASN A 162 -15.71 -2.50 -3.63
CA ASN A 162 -15.37 -1.55 -2.58
C ASN A 162 -13.97 -1.85 -2.08
N ILE A 163 -13.15 -0.83 -1.95
CA ILE A 163 -11.75 -1.00 -1.58
C ILE A 163 -11.35 -0.09 -0.43
N LEU A 164 -10.32 -0.52 0.28
CA LEU A 164 -9.62 0.28 1.27
C LEU A 164 -8.15 0.40 0.84
N VAL A 165 -7.73 1.60 0.47
CA VAL A 165 -6.34 1.89 0.07
C VAL A 165 -5.56 2.29 1.30
N GLU A 166 -4.40 1.66 1.51
CA GLU A 166 -3.46 1.94 2.60
C GLU A 166 -2.23 2.68 2.07
N SER A 167 -1.82 3.69 2.81
CA SER A 167 -0.51 4.33 2.69
C SER A 167 0.04 4.59 4.08
N ALA A 168 1.23 4.05 4.37
CA ALA A 168 1.80 4.10 5.70
C ALA A 168 3.31 4.37 5.68
N TYR A 169 3.85 4.71 6.83
CA TYR A 169 5.28 4.65 7.13
C TYR A 169 5.53 3.63 8.23
N PHE A 170 6.38 2.67 7.95
CA PHE A 170 6.83 1.68 8.92
C PHE A 170 8.33 1.85 9.18
N LYS A 171 8.74 1.62 10.43
CA LYS A 171 10.15 1.72 10.84
C LYS A 171 11.00 0.74 10.05
N PRO A 172 12.04 1.19 9.33
CA PRO A 172 12.83 0.36 8.44
C PRO A 172 13.45 -0.87 9.10
N GLU A 173 13.94 -0.72 10.33
CA GLU A 173 14.61 -1.79 11.07
C GLU A 173 13.63 -2.93 11.40
N SER A 174 12.39 -2.61 11.75
CA SER A 174 11.33 -3.60 12.05
C SER A 174 10.94 -4.37 10.79
N ILE A 175 10.81 -3.68 9.65
CA ILE A 175 10.54 -4.33 8.35
C ILE A 175 11.71 -5.22 7.93
N ALA A 176 12.95 -4.73 8.04
CA ALA A 176 14.13 -5.49 7.68
C ALA A 176 14.30 -6.75 8.54
N SER A 177 14.05 -6.65 9.86
CA SER A 177 14.13 -7.78 10.79
C SER A 177 13.10 -8.84 10.44
N THR A 178 11.83 -8.44 10.32
CA THR A 178 10.71 -9.34 9.99
C THR A 178 10.92 -10.03 8.65
N GLY A 179 11.27 -9.27 7.62
CA GLY A 179 11.45 -9.83 6.29
C GLY A 179 12.63 -10.80 6.16
N ARG A 180 13.74 -10.58 6.91
CA ARG A 180 14.84 -11.54 6.99
C ARG A 180 14.42 -12.81 7.73
N LYS A 181 13.72 -12.66 8.86
CA LYS A 181 13.32 -13.79 9.70
C LYS A 181 12.36 -14.73 8.98
N LEU A 182 11.41 -14.19 8.25
CA LEU A 182 10.43 -14.97 7.48
C LEU A 182 10.90 -15.29 6.06
N ASN A 183 12.10 -14.83 5.66
CA ASN A 183 12.66 -15.01 4.32
C ASN A 183 11.73 -14.55 3.19
N ILE A 184 10.98 -13.46 3.39
CA ILE A 184 10.05 -12.91 2.39
C ILE A 184 10.77 -11.83 1.58
N VAL A 185 10.73 -11.93 0.27
CA VAL A 185 11.24 -10.92 -0.67
C VAL A 185 10.05 -10.26 -1.37
N SER A 186 9.92 -8.94 -1.24
CA SER A 186 8.90 -8.16 -1.94
C SER A 186 9.40 -6.76 -2.30
N GLU A 187 8.78 -6.15 -3.32
CA GLU A 187 9.08 -4.78 -3.75
C GLU A 187 8.75 -3.75 -2.66
N ALA A 188 7.72 -4.02 -1.85
CA ALA A 188 7.36 -3.19 -0.71
C ALA A 188 8.43 -3.27 0.38
N ARG A 189 8.79 -4.47 0.81
CA ARG A 189 9.87 -4.70 1.78
C ARG A 189 11.17 -4.04 1.35
N TYR A 190 11.58 -4.23 0.08
CA TYR A 190 12.83 -3.66 -0.46
C TYR A 190 12.92 -2.15 -0.23
N ARG A 191 11.80 -1.42 -0.32
CA ARG A 191 11.73 0.02 -0.12
C ARG A 191 11.60 0.42 1.34
N PHE A 192 10.66 -0.20 2.06
CA PHE A 192 10.46 0.10 3.47
C PHE A 192 11.70 -0.16 4.32
N GLU A 193 12.39 -1.29 4.11
CA GLU A 193 13.60 -1.63 4.89
C GLU A 193 14.79 -0.67 4.67
N ARG A 194 14.78 0.10 3.56
CA ARG A 194 15.78 1.13 3.26
C ARG A 194 15.35 2.53 3.67
N GLY A 195 14.12 2.68 4.10
CA GLY A 195 13.50 3.94 4.44
C GLY A 195 12.84 4.60 3.22
N ILE A 196 11.63 5.07 3.44
CA ILE A 196 10.85 5.87 2.49
C ILE A 196 10.61 7.25 3.11
N ASP A 197 10.25 8.23 2.28
CA ASP A 197 9.95 9.58 2.76
C ASP A 197 8.63 9.59 3.55
N PRO A 198 8.66 9.85 4.89
CA PRO A 198 7.44 9.86 5.70
C PRO A 198 6.47 10.96 5.26
N LEU A 199 6.96 12.11 4.78
CA LEU A 199 6.13 13.23 4.32
C LEU A 199 5.38 12.91 3.03
N SER A 200 5.75 11.85 2.32
CA SER A 200 5.05 11.40 1.11
C SER A 200 3.87 10.47 1.39
N THR A 201 3.57 10.13 2.65
CA THR A 201 2.56 9.11 3.00
C THR A 201 1.16 9.54 2.54
N LEU A 202 0.66 10.69 2.99
CA LEU A 202 -0.65 11.20 2.56
C LEU A 202 -0.67 11.53 1.06
N LYS A 203 0.39 12.16 0.55
CA LYS A 203 0.50 12.48 -0.88
C LYS A 203 0.45 11.23 -1.77
N GLY A 204 1.06 10.14 -1.32
CA GLY A 204 1.00 8.86 -2.04
C GLY A 204 -0.41 8.29 -2.11
N LEU A 205 -1.15 8.38 -0.99
CA LEU A 205 -2.56 8.01 -0.95
C LEU A 205 -3.39 8.85 -1.94
N ASP A 206 -3.16 10.17 -2.00
CA ASP A 206 -3.86 11.06 -2.93
C ASP A 206 -3.55 10.74 -4.40
N LEU A 207 -2.28 10.50 -4.72
CA LEU A 207 -1.87 10.12 -6.07
C LEU A 207 -2.51 8.78 -6.50
N ALA A 208 -2.49 7.79 -5.62
CA ALA A 208 -3.14 6.50 -5.89
C ALA A 208 -4.66 6.65 -6.04
N THR A 209 -5.30 7.44 -5.17
CA THR A 209 -6.74 7.73 -5.26
C THR A 209 -7.10 8.38 -6.61
N ASN A 210 -6.33 9.38 -7.05
CA ASN A 210 -6.56 10.02 -8.35
C ASN A 210 -6.43 9.02 -9.50
N MET A 211 -5.44 8.14 -9.50
CA MET A 211 -5.24 7.16 -10.56
C MET A 211 -6.32 6.06 -10.52
N ILE A 212 -6.70 5.60 -9.33
CA ILE A 212 -7.77 4.61 -9.16
C ILE A 212 -9.08 5.18 -9.70
N THR A 213 -9.45 6.40 -9.32
CA THR A 213 -10.69 7.02 -9.80
C THR A 213 -10.68 7.28 -11.31
N GLU A 214 -9.53 7.59 -11.89
CA GLU A 214 -9.37 7.80 -13.34
C GLU A 214 -9.51 6.48 -14.12
N ILE A 215 -8.95 5.38 -13.62
CA ILE A 215 -8.90 4.09 -14.32
C ILE A 215 -10.08 3.19 -13.95
N CYS A 216 -10.41 3.12 -12.68
CA CYS A 216 -11.40 2.18 -12.14
C CYS A 216 -12.74 2.86 -11.80
N GLY A 217 -12.80 4.21 -11.82
CA GLY A 217 -13.96 4.95 -11.32
C GLY A 217 -14.08 4.89 -9.81
N GLY A 218 -15.30 5.06 -9.33
CA GLY A 218 -15.64 4.94 -7.92
C GLY A 218 -15.94 6.27 -7.23
N GLU A 219 -16.43 6.16 -6.00
CA GLU A 219 -16.79 7.27 -5.12
C GLU A 219 -15.83 7.27 -3.93
N VAL A 220 -15.21 8.42 -3.68
CA VAL A 220 -14.13 8.53 -2.69
C VAL A 220 -14.68 8.96 -1.34
N GLY A 221 -14.33 8.21 -0.30
CA GLY A 221 -14.60 8.54 1.09
C GLY A 221 -13.53 9.45 1.70
N SER A 222 -13.84 9.98 2.89
CA SER A 222 -12.88 10.74 3.69
C SER A 222 -11.62 9.92 4.01
N THR A 223 -10.51 10.62 4.20
CA THR A 223 -9.28 10.01 4.73
C THR A 223 -9.50 9.58 6.16
N ILE A 224 -8.99 8.39 6.50
CA ILE A 224 -9.07 7.80 7.83
C ILE A 224 -7.63 7.70 8.35
N SER A 225 -7.43 8.16 9.57
CA SER A 225 -6.17 8.02 10.31
C SER A 225 -6.43 7.91 11.79
N ASP A 226 -5.47 7.38 12.55
CA ASP A 226 -5.47 7.45 14.01
C ASP A 226 -4.39 8.46 14.41
N GLY A 227 -4.83 9.69 14.62
CA GLY A 227 -3.90 10.74 15.04
C GLY A 227 -4.53 12.06 15.19
#